data_2c29c98cabfc0ecf77e0ec442b72d359
#
_entry.id   2c29c98cabfc0ecf77e0ec442b72d359
#
_cell.length_a   1.000
_cell.length_b   1.000
_cell.length_c   1.000
_cell.angle_alpha   90.00
_cell.angle_beta   90.00
_cell.angle_gamma   90.00
#
_symmetry.space_group_name_H-M   'P 1'
#
loop_
_entity.id
_entity.type
_entity.pdbx_description
1 polymer ?
#
loop_
_entity_poly.entity_id
_entity_poly.type
_entity_poly.pdbx_seq_one_letter_code
_entity_poly.pdbx_strand_id
1 'polypeptide(L)'
;QYRHLAKYNDGYSYNMMFVGPGWLNRRGRWEAPYELLAKSYDDGMKYYGRLKAEGKLDDMTMSEFADYYRKSHVEYKKGECALWKDILYGSNKEYFWYADPAMRTCFDFNQGGAMIDLRPYIARVPQKTGIGTDNVYDASYPYLIQINYRAGYFTHYAGAGTIRSCKVSCKGESTDLCLCRTMAKFERVENGVRLTADPVTVTLGGIDIVIQSIFTILDAEGKIITQRKVLNDIDENVTFEEYFTGGFGTTEYQADMSNIILNVDEEKINYSYLGRKVIKANANVARVEIPEVITAVEMGGDNDEATVEEGIAFSPVYHLSLRKTISKGEIKTWLKLQKAN
;
A
#
# COMPACT_ATOMS: atom_id res chain seq x y z
N GLN A 1 -11.88 -22.78 2.52
CA GLN A 1 -11.24 -21.47 2.36
C GLN A 1 -12.01 -20.40 3.16
N TYR A 2 -13.30 -20.14 2.89
CA TYR A 2 -14.07 -19.10 3.57
C TYR A 2 -14.11 -19.25 5.09
N ARG A 3 -14.31 -20.45 5.60
CA ARG A 3 -14.29 -20.69 7.06
C ARG A 3 -12.92 -20.42 7.68
N HIS A 4 -11.84 -20.59 6.93
CA HIS A 4 -10.51 -20.28 7.40
C HIS A 4 -10.27 -18.78 7.39
N LEU A 5 -10.66 -18.08 6.33
CA LEU A 5 -10.55 -16.64 6.24
C LEU A 5 -11.39 -15.90 7.29
N ALA A 6 -12.58 -16.40 7.59
CA ALA A 6 -13.45 -15.83 8.61
C ALA A 6 -12.79 -15.77 10.01
N LYS A 7 -11.87 -16.67 10.33
CA LYS A 7 -11.14 -16.65 11.60
C LYS A 7 -10.22 -15.43 11.76
N TYR A 8 -9.81 -14.83 10.64
CA TYR A 8 -8.94 -13.66 10.64
C TYR A 8 -9.70 -12.35 10.46
N ASN A 9 -10.98 -12.42 10.10
CA ASN A 9 -11.82 -11.27 9.78
C ASN A 9 -13.04 -11.20 10.71
N ASP A 10 -12.86 -11.31 12.01
CA ASP A 10 -13.92 -11.20 13.01
C ASP A 10 -15.16 -12.10 12.71
N GLY A 11 -14.92 -13.27 12.12
CA GLY A 11 -16.00 -14.17 11.75
C GLY A 11 -16.58 -13.95 10.35
N TYR A 12 -16.16 -12.92 9.64
CA TYR A 12 -16.64 -12.65 8.29
C TYR A 12 -15.75 -13.27 7.23
N SER A 13 -16.38 -13.81 6.20
CA SER A 13 -15.73 -14.14 4.94
C SER A 13 -16.55 -13.53 3.82
N TYR A 14 -15.96 -12.63 3.09
CA TYR A 14 -16.59 -11.89 2.02
C TYR A 14 -16.18 -12.45 0.66
N ASN A 15 -17.15 -12.69 -0.20
CA ASN A 15 -16.94 -13.09 -1.58
C ASN A 15 -17.73 -12.17 -2.52
N MET A 16 -17.03 -11.38 -3.29
CA MET A 16 -17.65 -10.59 -4.34
C MET A 16 -17.62 -11.38 -5.66
N MET A 17 -18.80 -11.65 -6.21
CA MET A 17 -18.91 -12.22 -7.54
C MET A 17 -19.01 -11.10 -8.57
N PHE A 18 -17.97 -10.95 -9.35
CA PHE A 18 -17.94 -10.02 -10.47
C PHE A 18 -18.22 -10.75 -11.77
N VAL A 19 -19.25 -10.32 -12.50
CA VAL A 19 -19.56 -10.81 -13.83
C VAL A 19 -19.43 -9.66 -14.81
N GLY A 20 -18.31 -9.62 -15.50
CA GLY A 20 -18.13 -8.64 -16.58
C GLY A 20 -18.93 -9.02 -17.83
N PRO A 21 -19.36 -8.06 -18.64
CA PRO A 21 -20.11 -8.32 -19.87
C PRO A 21 -19.43 -9.31 -20.82
N GLY A 22 -18.10 -9.37 -20.81
CA GLY A 22 -17.32 -10.32 -21.63
C GLY A 22 -17.50 -11.78 -21.25
N TRP A 23 -17.96 -12.09 -20.04
CA TRP A 23 -18.23 -13.47 -19.59
C TRP A 23 -19.50 -14.02 -20.21
N LEU A 24 -20.44 -13.15 -20.56
CA LEU A 24 -21.72 -13.49 -21.18
C LEU A 24 -21.72 -13.22 -22.69
N ASN A 25 -20.56 -13.04 -23.28
CA ASN A 25 -20.44 -12.82 -24.71
C ASN A 25 -20.65 -14.14 -25.47
N ARG A 26 -21.62 -14.16 -26.38
CA ARG A 26 -21.93 -15.34 -27.21
C ARG A 26 -20.78 -15.85 -28.07
N ARG A 27 -19.74 -15.03 -28.30
CA ARG A 27 -18.52 -15.42 -29.00
C ARG A 27 -17.53 -16.17 -28.10
N GLY A 28 -17.81 -16.30 -26.81
CA GLY A 28 -16.90 -16.83 -25.83
C GLY A 28 -15.83 -15.83 -25.42
N ARG A 29 -14.96 -16.23 -24.49
CA ARG A 29 -13.81 -15.45 -24.02
C ARG A 29 -12.70 -16.40 -23.58
N TRP A 30 -11.45 -16.01 -23.79
CA TRP A 30 -10.28 -16.84 -23.43
C TRP A 30 -10.35 -18.27 -23.99
N GLU A 31 -10.75 -18.38 -25.23
CA GLU A 31 -10.90 -19.66 -25.94
C GLU A 31 -11.99 -20.58 -25.34
N ALA A 32 -12.71 -20.13 -24.32
CA ALA A 32 -13.82 -20.89 -23.76
C ALA A 32 -15.12 -20.56 -24.51
N PRO A 33 -15.89 -21.57 -24.94
CA PRO A 33 -17.15 -21.36 -25.60
C PRO A 33 -18.20 -20.78 -24.63
N TYR A 34 -19.12 -20.00 -25.17
CA TYR A 34 -20.17 -19.35 -24.39
C TYR A 34 -20.97 -20.31 -23.53
N GLU A 35 -21.31 -21.47 -24.06
CA GLU A 35 -22.11 -22.48 -23.36
C GLU A 35 -21.42 -22.99 -22.10
N LEU A 36 -20.09 -23.14 -22.16
CA LEU A 36 -19.31 -23.55 -21.00
C LEU A 36 -19.28 -22.44 -19.93
N LEU A 37 -19.09 -21.19 -20.34
CA LEU A 37 -19.10 -20.05 -19.43
C LEU A 37 -20.46 -19.85 -18.80
N ALA A 38 -21.53 -19.90 -19.59
CA ALA A 38 -22.92 -19.78 -19.11
C ALA A 38 -23.28 -20.89 -18.13
N LYS A 39 -22.91 -22.13 -18.45
CA LYS A 39 -23.12 -23.27 -17.55
C LYS A 39 -22.34 -23.10 -16.23
N SER A 40 -21.09 -22.73 -16.30
CA SER A 40 -20.26 -22.52 -15.12
C SER A 40 -20.85 -21.43 -14.19
N TYR A 41 -21.38 -20.36 -14.78
CA TYR A 41 -22.05 -19.29 -14.04
C TYR A 41 -23.34 -19.80 -13.39
N ASP A 42 -24.20 -20.50 -14.14
CA ASP A 42 -25.46 -21.07 -13.64
C ASP A 42 -25.21 -22.07 -12.49
N ASP A 43 -24.25 -22.97 -12.66
CA ASP A 43 -23.86 -23.94 -11.63
C ASP A 43 -23.35 -23.23 -10.36
N GLY A 44 -22.58 -22.15 -10.52
CA GLY A 44 -22.10 -21.29 -9.43
C GLY A 44 -23.26 -20.63 -8.69
N MET A 45 -24.22 -20.05 -9.40
CA MET A 45 -25.41 -19.42 -8.81
C MET A 45 -26.29 -20.43 -8.06
N LYS A 46 -26.49 -21.60 -8.63
CA LYS A 46 -27.22 -22.70 -7.96
C LYS A 46 -26.51 -23.17 -6.70
N TYR A 47 -25.17 -23.17 -6.71
CA TYR A 47 -24.40 -23.52 -5.52
C TYR A 47 -24.57 -22.47 -4.41
N TYR A 48 -24.48 -21.17 -4.72
CA TYR A 48 -24.73 -20.11 -3.74
C TYR A 48 -26.18 -20.14 -3.22
N GLY A 49 -27.16 -20.37 -4.08
CA GLY A 49 -28.54 -20.53 -3.69
C GLY A 49 -28.76 -21.68 -2.66
N ARG A 50 -28.04 -22.79 -2.83
CA ARG A 50 -28.05 -23.88 -1.84
C ARG A 50 -27.42 -23.46 -0.51
N LEU A 51 -26.28 -22.80 -0.56
CA LEU A 51 -25.61 -22.33 0.67
C LEU A 51 -26.50 -21.35 1.45
N LYS A 52 -27.19 -20.45 0.74
CA LYS A 52 -28.18 -19.56 1.35
C LYS A 52 -29.35 -20.33 1.99
N ALA A 53 -29.94 -21.28 1.27
CA ALA A 53 -31.02 -22.10 1.78
C ALA A 53 -30.62 -22.94 3.01
N GLU A 54 -29.34 -23.31 3.11
CA GLU A 54 -28.77 -24.02 4.25
C GLU A 54 -28.34 -23.11 5.41
N GLY A 55 -28.57 -21.79 5.32
CA GLY A 55 -28.13 -20.81 6.31
C GLY A 55 -26.60 -20.67 6.45
N LYS A 56 -25.85 -21.01 5.40
CA LYS A 56 -24.39 -20.94 5.37
C LYS A 56 -23.85 -19.70 4.66
N LEU A 57 -24.73 -18.95 4.04
CA LEU A 57 -24.43 -17.76 3.26
C LEU A 57 -25.57 -16.76 3.42
N ASP A 58 -25.22 -15.53 3.76
CA ASP A 58 -26.08 -14.37 3.64
C ASP A 58 -25.74 -13.62 2.36
N ASP A 59 -26.72 -13.31 1.53
CA ASP A 59 -26.52 -12.47 0.36
C ASP A 59 -26.97 -11.04 0.67
N MET A 60 -26.13 -10.12 0.33
CA MET A 60 -26.35 -8.69 0.53
C MET A 60 -25.82 -7.93 -0.67
N THR A 61 -26.46 -6.81 -0.98
CA THR A 61 -25.84 -5.82 -1.85
C THR A 61 -24.64 -5.18 -1.13
N MET A 62 -23.74 -4.55 -1.89
CA MET A 62 -22.61 -3.83 -1.31
C MET A 62 -23.05 -2.74 -0.32
N SER A 63 -24.17 -2.08 -0.60
CA SER A 63 -24.73 -1.05 0.29
C SER A 63 -25.27 -1.64 1.58
N GLU A 64 -26.03 -2.73 1.50
CA GLU A 64 -26.54 -3.44 2.67
C GLU A 64 -25.41 -3.98 3.54
N PHE A 65 -24.37 -4.55 2.94
CA PHE A 65 -23.20 -5.01 3.69
C PHE A 65 -22.47 -3.84 4.37
N ALA A 66 -22.27 -2.72 3.66
CA ALA A 66 -21.65 -1.55 4.24
C ALA A 66 -22.44 -0.97 5.43
N ASP A 67 -23.77 -0.95 5.34
CA ASP A 67 -24.64 -0.51 6.43
C ASP A 67 -24.63 -1.48 7.61
N TYR A 68 -24.67 -2.77 7.33
CA TYR A 68 -24.54 -3.81 8.35
C TYR A 68 -23.20 -3.69 9.08
N TYR A 69 -22.10 -3.58 8.35
CA TYR A 69 -20.76 -3.47 8.92
C TYR A 69 -20.61 -2.21 9.77
N ARG A 70 -21.06 -1.05 9.29
CA ARG A 70 -21.04 0.21 10.08
C ARG A 70 -21.83 0.10 11.37
N LYS A 71 -23.02 -0.55 11.34
CA LYS A 71 -23.85 -0.74 12.54
C LYS A 71 -23.19 -1.69 13.55
N SER A 72 -22.48 -2.70 13.07
CA SER A 72 -21.79 -3.68 13.91
C SER A 72 -20.49 -3.12 14.54
N HIS A 73 -19.91 -2.07 13.94
CA HIS A 73 -18.60 -1.55 14.29
C HIS A 73 -18.62 -0.04 14.66
N VAL A 74 -19.69 0.41 15.32
CA VAL A 74 -19.91 1.84 15.64
C VAL A 74 -18.81 2.45 16.51
N GLU A 75 -18.14 1.65 17.33
CA GLU A 75 -17.09 2.13 18.24
C GLU A 75 -15.68 1.68 17.85
N TYR A 76 -15.44 1.50 16.58
CA TYR A 76 -14.19 0.95 16.09
C TYR A 76 -13.05 1.96 16.24
N LYS A 77 -12.28 1.83 17.33
CA LYS A 77 -11.12 2.69 17.63
C LYS A 77 -9.78 2.00 17.35
N LYS A 78 -9.78 0.68 17.26
CA LYS A 78 -8.57 -0.12 17.04
C LYS A 78 -8.54 -0.65 15.61
N GLY A 79 -7.40 -0.58 14.98
CA GLY A 79 -7.23 -1.12 13.63
C GLY A 79 -7.46 -2.63 13.58
N GLU A 80 -8.15 -3.11 12.56
CA GLU A 80 -8.21 -4.53 12.22
C GLU A 80 -6.92 -4.95 11.54
N CYS A 81 -6.44 -6.13 11.86
CA CYS A 81 -5.22 -6.63 11.22
C CYS A 81 -5.27 -8.15 11.04
N ALA A 82 -4.62 -8.60 9.97
CA ALA A 82 -4.48 -10.01 9.68
C ALA A 82 -3.13 -10.30 9.00
N LEU A 83 -2.41 -11.28 9.52
CA LEU A 83 -1.27 -11.88 8.82
C LEU A 83 -1.80 -13.04 7.97
N TRP A 84 -1.90 -12.81 6.68
CA TRP A 84 -2.34 -13.82 5.73
C TRP A 84 -1.15 -14.61 5.19
N LYS A 85 -1.31 -15.93 5.15
CA LYS A 85 -0.33 -16.84 4.57
C LYS A 85 -0.98 -17.71 3.50
N ASP A 86 -0.31 -17.86 2.37
CA ASP A 86 -0.77 -18.77 1.32
C ASP A 86 -0.64 -20.23 1.78
N ILE A 87 -1.80 -20.86 1.96
CA ILE A 87 -1.90 -22.27 2.35
C ILE A 87 -2.42 -23.15 1.21
N LEU A 88 -2.88 -22.55 0.10
CA LEU A 88 -3.54 -23.28 -0.98
C LEU A 88 -2.57 -23.64 -2.11
N TYR A 89 -1.72 -22.72 -2.50
CA TYR A 89 -0.85 -22.87 -3.66
C TYR A 89 0.58 -23.23 -3.27
N GLY A 90 0.87 -23.33 -1.97
CA GLY A 90 2.21 -23.69 -1.48
C GLY A 90 3.29 -22.64 -1.76
N SER A 91 2.90 -21.43 -2.12
CA SER A 91 3.86 -20.35 -2.39
C SER A 91 4.54 -19.82 -1.13
N ASN A 92 4.00 -20.14 0.05
CA ASN A 92 4.43 -19.61 1.35
C ASN A 92 4.49 -18.08 1.39
N LYS A 93 3.70 -17.39 0.58
CA LYS A 93 3.63 -15.93 0.61
C LYS A 93 2.95 -15.46 1.87
N GLU A 94 3.51 -14.42 2.49
CA GLU A 94 2.94 -13.76 3.67
C GLU A 94 2.65 -12.30 3.37
N TYR A 95 1.42 -11.87 3.74
CA TYR A 95 0.97 -10.48 3.65
C TYR A 95 0.36 -10.07 4.98
N PHE A 96 0.71 -8.90 5.46
CA PHE A 96 0.05 -8.30 6.60
C PHE A 96 -0.88 -7.19 6.16
N TRP A 97 -2.16 -7.33 6.44
CA TRP A 97 -3.18 -6.32 6.20
C TRP A 97 -3.54 -5.61 7.51
N TYR A 98 -3.72 -4.31 7.41
CA TYR A 98 -4.19 -3.47 8.48
C TYR A 98 -5.18 -2.44 7.94
N ALA A 99 -6.26 -2.17 8.67
CA ALA A 99 -7.25 -1.15 8.35
C ALA A 99 -7.81 -0.52 9.61
N ASP A 100 -7.89 0.80 9.63
CA ASP A 100 -8.49 1.60 10.69
C ASP A 100 -9.26 2.80 10.10
N PRO A 101 -9.89 3.69 10.90
CA PRO A 101 -10.59 4.86 10.36
C PRO A 101 -9.70 5.86 9.61
N ALA A 102 -8.39 5.83 9.77
CA ALA A 102 -7.46 6.74 9.10
C ALA A 102 -6.94 6.18 7.78
N MET A 103 -6.67 4.88 7.71
CA MET A 103 -6.03 4.26 6.54
C MET A 103 -6.24 2.75 6.45
N ARG A 104 -5.96 2.22 5.27
CA ARG A 104 -5.68 0.80 5.04
C ARG A 104 -4.28 0.66 4.48
N THR A 105 -3.55 -0.36 4.90
CA THR A 105 -2.21 -0.67 4.37
C THR A 105 -1.96 -2.17 4.27
N CYS A 106 -1.05 -2.55 3.37
CA CYS A 106 -0.58 -3.92 3.22
C CYS A 106 0.95 -3.98 3.11
N PHE A 107 1.55 -4.92 3.82
CA PHE A 107 2.97 -5.24 3.76
C PHE A 107 3.16 -6.63 3.15
N ASP A 108 4.10 -6.74 2.22
CA ASP A 108 4.49 -8.00 1.58
C ASP A 108 5.84 -8.49 2.12
N PHE A 109 5.83 -9.56 2.92
CA PHE A 109 7.05 -10.13 3.49
C PHE A 109 7.84 -11.00 2.52
N ASN A 110 7.29 -11.33 1.36
CA ASN A 110 8.09 -11.91 0.27
C ASN A 110 8.94 -10.86 -0.43
N GLN A 111 8.64 -9.59 -0.19
CA GLN A 111 9.37 -8.42 -0.65
C GLN A 111 9.93 -7.64 0.54
N GLY A 112 10.58 -8.33 1.49
CA GLY A 112 11.30 -7.70 2.60
C GLY A 112 10.45 -6.85 3.56
N GLY A 113 9.15 -7.03 3.57
CA GLY A 113 8.22 -6.18 4.28
C GLY A 113 7.96 -4.86 3.56
N ALA A 114 8.09 -4.84 2.24
CA ALA A 114 7.70 -3.67 1.44
C ALA A 114 6.21 -3.39 1.57
N MET A 115 5.85 -2.11 1.64
CA MET A 115 4.45 -1.70 1.56
C MET A 115 3.98 -1.78 0.10
N ILE A 116 2.85 -2.44 -0.13
CA ILE A 116 2.27 -2.64 -1.46
C ILE A 116 0.86 -2.06 -1.62
N ASP A 117 0.24 -1.66 -0.53
CA ASP A 117 -1.04 -0.94 -0.53
C ASP A 117 -1.03 0.10 0.60
N LEU A 118 -1.53 1.28 0.30
CA LEU A 118 -1.81 2.32 1.29
C LEU A 118 -2.97 3.18 0.78
N ARG A 119 -4.06 3.22 1.54
CA ARG A 119 -5.26 4.02 1.22
C ARG A 119 -5.61 4.93 2.38
N PRO A 120 -5.60 6.25 2.19
CA PRO A 120 -6.03 7.19 3.21
C PRO A 120 -7.55 7.26 3.24
N TYR A 121 -8.15 6.95 4.39
CA TYR A 121 -9.58 7.16 4.64
C TYR A 121 -9.88 8.55 5.19
N ILE A 122 -8.86 9.25 5.67
CA ILE A 122 -8.97 10.66 6.07
C ILE A 122 -9.08 11.62 4.89
N ALA A 123 -8.79 11.15 3.68
CA ALA A 123 -8.93 11.92 2.46
C ALA A 123 -10.41 12.11 2.13
N ARG A 124 -10.79 13.35 1.84
CA ARG A 124 -12.09 13.65 1.25
C ARG A 124 -11.92 13.75 -0.26
N VAL A 125 -12.34 12.72 -0.96
CA VAL A 125 -12.46 12.77 -2.41
C VAL A 125 -13.67 13.65 -2.74
N PRO A 126 -13.50 14.74 -3.50
CA PRO A 126 -14.63 15.52 -3.95
C PRO A 126 -15.57 14.65 -4.79
N GLN A 127 -16.83 14.58 -4.40
CA GLN A 127 -17.85 13.85 -5.17
C GLN A 127 -18.26 14.60 -6.44
N LYS A 128 -17.33 15.13 -7.19
CA LYS A 128 -17.67 15.68 -8.53
C LYS A 128 -18.07 14.60 -9.50
N THR A 129 -17.81 13.38 -9.11
CA THR A 129 -17.81 12.26 -10.00
C THR A 129 -18.61 11.22 -9.29
N GLY A 130 -19.66 10.89 -9.73
CA GLY A 130 -20.12 9.87 -9.03
C GLY A 130 -21.48 9.38 -9.20
N ILE A 131 -22.02 9.00 -8.19
CA ILE A 131 -23.39 8.51 -8.10
C ILE A 131 -24.30 9.57 -8.70
N GLY A 132 -24.84 9.28 -9.91
CA GLY A 132 -25.75 10.16 -10.61
C GLY A 132 -25.19 10.92 -11.82
N THR A 133 -23.94 10.67 -12.20
CA THR A 133 -23.43 11.10 -13.50
C THR A 133 -23.61 10.00 -14.54
N ASP A 134 -24.05 10.35 -15.72
CA ASP A 134 -24.19 9.41 -16.85
C ASP A 134 -22.82 8.95 -17.39
N ASN A 135 -21.73 9.49 -16.87
CA ASN A 135 -20.38 9.20 -17.29
C ASN A 135 -19.65 8.38 -16.23
N VAL A 136 -19.53 7.09 -16.47
CA VAL A 136 -18.81 6.14 -15.58
C VAL A 136 -17.33 6.48 -15.44
N TYR A 137 -16.74 7.19 -16.39
CA TYR A 137 -15.34 7.60 -16.34
C TYR A 137 -15.10 8.77 -15.39
N ASP A 138 -16.10 9.57 -15.10
CA ASP A 138 -16.01 10.64 -14.12
C ASP A 138 -16.07 10.11 -12.67
N ALA A 139 -16.35 8.82 -12.48
CA ALA A 139 -16.34 8.16 -11.20
C ALA A 139 -14.97 7.59 -10.79
N SER A 140 -13.90 7.95 -11.50
CA SER A 140 -12.57 7.53 -11.12
C SER A 140 -12.11 8.27 -9.88
N TYR A 141 -11.77 7.51 -8.83
CA TYR A 141 -11.24 8.09 -7.61
C TYR A 141 -9.84 8.64 -7.87
N PRO A 142 -9.54 9.86 -7.45
CA PRO A 142 -8.16 10.33 -7.38
C PRO A 142 -7.45 9.52 -6.31
N TYR A 143 -6.80 8.46 -6.71
CA TYR A 143 -6.00 7.67 -5.79
C TYR A 143 -4.75 8.46 -5.46
N LEU A 144 -4.64 8.83 -4.20
CA LEU A 144 -3.46 9.48 -3.67
C LEU A 144 -2.23 8.62 -3.77
N ILE A 145 -2.46 7.34 -3.86
CA ILE A 145 -1.43 6.34 -3.77
C ILE A 145 -1.70 5.35 -4.86
N GLN A 146 -0.73 5.22 -5.69
CA GLN A 146 -0.77 4.24 -6.73
C GLN A 146 -0.78 2.87 -6.11
N ILE A 147 -1.85 2.23 -6.33
CA ILE A 147 -1.99 0.86 -5.96
C ILE A 147 -1.90 0.08 -7.22
N ASN A 148 -1.17 -0.95 -7.23
CA ASN A 148 -1.15 -2.00 -8.20
C ASN A 148 0.12 -2.08 -9.05
N TYR A 149 0.06 -2.95 -10.04
CA TYR A 149 1.14 -3.27 -10.97
C TYR A 149 1.77 -2.06 -11.69
N ARG A 150 1.06 -0.92 -11.75
CA ARG A 150 1.60 0.29 -12.39
C ARG A 150 2.68 0.97 -11.56
N ALA A 151 2.60 0.90 -10.23
CA ALA A 151 3.66 1.41 -9.37
C ALA A 151 4.99 0.71 -9.65
N GLY A 152 5.00 -0.61 -9.81
CA GLY A 152 6.20 -1.36 -10.17
C GLY A 152 6.77 -1.04 -11.55
N TYR A 153 5.95 -0.53 -12.46
CA TYR A 153 6.42 -0.07 -13.78
C TYR A 153 7.19 1.22 -13.75
N PHE A 154 6.97 2.04 -12.72
CA PHE A 154 7.34 3.44 -12.76
C PHE A 154 8.21 3.87 -11.61
N THR A 155 8.43 3.00 -10.67
CA THR A 155 9.42 3.21 -9.64
C THR A 155 10.78 2.88 -10.21
N HIS A 156 11.75 3.70 -9.93
CA HIS A 156 13.16 3.42 -10.19
C HIS A 156 13.70 2.30 -9.31
N TYR A 157 12.82 1.61 -8.58
CA TYR A 157 13.13 0.61 -7.58
C TYR A 157 12.64 -0.77 -8.01
N ALA A 158 13.34 -1.76 -7.53
CA ALA A 158 13.01 -3.15 -7.77
C ALA A 158 11.74 -3.55 -7.01
N GLY A 159 11.01 -4.52 -7.54
CA GLY A 159 9.81 -5.07 -6.89
C GLY A 159 8.50 -4.55 -7.47
N ALA A 160 7.78 -5.42 -8.14
CA ALA A 160 6.48 -5.11 -8.71
C ALA A 160 5.45 -4.79 -7.61
N GLY A 161 4.81 -3.63 -7.71
CA GLY A 161 3.79 -3.19 -6.76
C GLY A 161 4.31 -2.57 -5.47
N THR A 162 5.62 -2.49 -5.28
CA THR A 162 6.24 -1.84 -4.12
C THR A 162 6.00 -0.33 -4.16
N ILE A 163 5.41 0.21 -3.12
CA ILE A 163 5.20 1.65 -2.95
C ILE A 163 6.09 2.25 -1.86
N ARG A 164 6.56 1.44 -0.91
CA ARG A 164 7.54 1.83 0.10
C ARG A 164 8.48 0.68 0.41
N SER A 165 9.77 0.95 0.38
CA SER A 165 10.82 0.03 0.80
C SER A 165 12.07 0.83 1.20
N CYS A 166 13.20 0.15 1.28
CA CYS A 166 14.47 0.75 1.65
C CYS A 166 15.59 0.23 0.75
N LYS A 167 16.31 1.14 0.12
CA LYS A 167 17.55 0.83 -0.57
C LYS A 167 18.71 0.91 0.43
N VAL A 168 19.57 -0.08 0.40
CA VAL A 168 20.75 -0.17 1.24
C VAL A 168 22.00 -0.11 0.37
N SER A 169 22.96 0.72 0.75
CA SER A 169 24.20 0.90 -0.01
C SER A 169 25.42 0.81 0.91
N CYS A 170 26.47 0.15 0.43
CA CYS A 170 27.75 0.02 1.11
C CYS A 170 28.87 -0.13 0.07
N LYS A 171 29.99 0.56 0.22
CA LYS A 171 31.15 0.48 -0.68
C LYS A 171 30.83 0.62 -2.18
N GLY A 172 29.87 1.51 -2.52
CA GLY A 172 29.49 1.76 -3.91
C GLY A 172 28.51 0.72 -4.51
N GLU A 173 28.23 -0.36 -3.80
CA GLU A 173 27.19 -1.31 -4.18
C GLU A 173 25.86 -1.00 -3.46
N SER A 174 24.76 -1.43 -4.04
CA SER A 174 23.45 -1.22 -3.44
C SER A 174 22.46 -2.33 -3.77
N THR A 175 21.54 -2.57 -2.87
CA THR A 175 20.38 -3.45 -3.08
C THR A 175 19.14 -2.84 -2.47
N ASP A 176 17.97 -3.33 -2.86
CA ASP A 176 16.71 -2.95 -2.24
C ASP A 176 16.21 -4.08 -1.34
N LEU A 177 15.76 -3.76 -0.14
CA LEU A 177 15.22 -4.74 0.79
C LEU A 177 13.98 -5.45 0.26
N CYS A 178 13.25 -4.86 -0.68
CA CYS A 178 12.13 -5.53 -1.35
C CYS A 178 12.54 -6.73 -2.21
N LEU A 179 13.82 -6.90 -2.50
CA LEU A 179 14.36 -8.09 -3.17
C LEU A 179 14.64 -9.24 -2.19
N CYS A 180 14.63 -8.96 -0.90
CA CYS A 180 14.82 -9.97 0.13
C CYS A 180 13.49 -10.62 0.48
N ARG A 181 13.54 -11.88 0.90
CA ARG A 181 12.39 -12.56 1.48
C ARG A 181 12.58 -12.67 2.99
N THR A 182 11.52 -12.40 3.73
CA THR A 182 11.49 -12.55 5.19
C THR A 182 10.14 -13.09 5.63
N MET A 183 9.99 -13.34 6.90
CA MET A 183 8.74 -13.66 7.58
C MET A 183 8.52 -12.62 8.67
N ALA A 184 7.32 -12.51 9.18
CA ALA A 184 7.03 -11.57 10.24
C ALA A 184 6.16 -12.16 11.34
N LYS A 185 6.29 -11.56 12.52
CA LYS A 185 5.36 -11.70 13.63
C LYS A 185 4.74 -10.35 13.91
N PHE A 186 3.49 -10.36 14.35
CA PHE A 186 2.85 -9.14 14.81
C PHE A 186 2.34 -9.29 16.24
N GLU A 187 2.31 -8.19 16.93
CA GLU A 187 1.76 -8.08 18.28
C GLU A 187 0.97 -6.76 18.41
N ARG A 188 -0.09 -6.78 19.21
CA ARG A 188 -0.75 -5.57 19.63
C ARG A 188 0.13 -4.85 20.66
N VAL A 189 0.28 -3.54 20.45
CA VAL A 189 0.92 -2.62 21.39
C VAL A 189 -0.14 -1.63 21.88
N GLU A 190 0.20 -0.80 22.87
CA GLU A 190 -0.76 0.09 23.55
C GLU A 190 -1.61 0.92 22.57
N ASN A 191 -0.99 1.51 21.55
CA ASN A 191 -1.64 2.39 20.59
C ASN A 191 -1.46 1.92 19.13
N GLY A 192 -1.53 0.60 18.90
CA GLY A 192 -1.40 0.11 17.52
C GLY A 192 -0.95 -1.33 17.40
N VAL A 193 -0.25 -1.59 16.31
CA VAL A 193 0.30 -2.92 15.96
C VAL A 193 1.76 -2.79 15.63
N ARG A 194 2.58 -3.68 16.18
CA ARG A 194 3.99 -3.83 15.83
C ARG A 194 4.19 -5.09 15.00
N LEU A 195 4.89 -4.94 13.88
CA LEU A 195 5.37 -6.03 13.04
C LEU A 195 6.87 -6.13 13.20
N THR A 196 7.38 -7.32 13.50
CA THR A 196 8.81 -7.60 13.56
C THR A 196 9.14 -8.62 12.48
N ALA A 197 9.90 -8.20 11.48
CA ALA A 197 10.39 -9.08 10.43
C ALA A 197 11.61 -9.88 10.94
N ASP A 198 11.73 -11.11 10.46
CA ASP A 198 12.96 -11.88 10.68
C ASP A 198 14.12 -11.15 9.97
N PRO A 199 15.34 -11.18 10.55
CA PRO A 199 16.48 -10.52 9.93
C PRO A 199 16.79 -11.05 8.53
N VAL A 200 17.23 -10.15 7.65
CA VAL A 200 17.75 -10.51 6.33
C VAL A 200 19.23 -10.14 6.26
N THR A 201 20.00 -10.93 5.53
CA THR A 201 21.39 -10.63 5.24
C THR A 201 21.52 -10.14 3.81
N VAL A 202 22.16 -9.00 3.61
CA VAL A 202 22.56 -8.47 2.31
C VAL A 202 24.07 -8.36 2.23
N THR A 203 24.66 -8.81 1.14
CA THR A 203 26.11 -8.74 0.92
C THR A 203 26.40 -7.62 -0.06
N LEU A 204 27.12 -6.58 0.37
CA LEU A 204 27.47 -5.39 -0.43
C LEU A 204 28.95 -5.08 -0.25
N GLY A 205 29.68 -4.97 -1.36
CA GLY A 205 31.12 -4.72 -1.35
C GLY A 205 31.91 -5.78 -0.57
N GLY A 206 31.44 -7.01 -0.57
CA GLY A 206 32.03 -8.13 0.17
C GLY A 206 31.74 -8.13 1.67
N ILE A 207 30.80 -7.31 2.14
CA ILE A 207 30.40 -7.20 3.55
C ILE A 207 28.99 -7.72 3.73
N ASP A 208 28.79 -8.62 4.68
CA ASP A 208 27.49 -9.08 5.11
C ASP A 208 26.87 -8.09 6.12
N ILE A 209 25.70 -7.58 5.80
CA ILE A 209 24.96 -6.65 6.64
C ILE A 209 23.67 -7.34 7.04
N VAL A 210 23.49 -7.60 8.33
CA VAL A 210 22.30 -8.25 8.88
C VAL A 210 21.32 -7.18 9.34
N ILE A 211 20.15 -7.11 8.69
CA ILE A 211 19.18 -6.04 8.90
C ILE A 211 17.87 -6.62 9.41
N GLN A 212 17.37 -6.10 10.51
CA GLN A 212 16.03 -6.35 11.02
C GLN A 212 15.13 -5.14 10.76
N SER A 213 13.94 -5.40 10.21
CA SER A 213 12.92 -4.39 9.97
C SER A 213 11.79 -4.52 10.98
N ILE A 214 11.40 -3.40 11.58
CA ILE A 214 10.28 -3.31 12.52
C ILE A 214 9.35 -2.19 12.05
N PHE A 215 8.05 -2.50 11.95
CA PHE A 215 7.04 -1.53 11.57
C PHE A 215 6.05 -1.37 12.72
N THR A 216 5.72 -0.15 13.08
CA THR A 216 4.68 0.14 14.08
C THR A 216 3.62 1.02 13.44
N ILE A 217 2.40 0.50 13.36
CA ILE A 217 1.24 1.21 12.81
C ILE A 217 0.45 1.74 13.99
N LEU A 218 0.22 3.06 14.04
CA LEU A 218 -0.50 3.70 15.13
C LEU A 218 -1.98 3.78 14.80
N ASP A 219 -2.82 3.26 15.71
CA ASP A 219 -4.28 3.22 15.55
C ASP A 219 -4.88 4.62 15.36
N ALA A 220 -5.65 4.81 14.30
CA ALA A 220 -6.37 6.03 13.94
C ALA A 220 -5.51 7.29 13.71
N GLU A 221 -4.19 7.17 13.70
CA GLU A 221 -3.29 8.32 13.50
C GLU A 221 -2.86 8.50 12.03
N GLY A 222 -3.11 7.52 11.17
CA GLY A 222 -2.60 7.52 9.81
C GLY A 222 -1.06 7.49 9.76
N LYS A 223 -0.42 6.93 10.78
CA LYS A 223 1.05 6.98 10.95
C LYS A 223 1.65 5.60 11.04
N ILE A 224 2.73 5.40 10.30
CA ILE A 224 3.52 4.17 10.27
C ILE A 224 4.98 4.52 10.58
N ILE A 225 5.51 3.96 11.64
CA ILE A 225 6.90 4.11 12.05
C ILE A 225 7.68 2.88 11.55
N THR A 226 8.83 3.10 10.93
CA THR A 226 9.73 2.05 10.45
C THR A 226 11.08 2.19 11.14
N GLN A 227 11.59 1.07 11.65
CA GLN A 227 12.93 0.98 12.20
C GLN A 227 13.71 -0.05 11.39
N ARG A 228 14.97 0.29 11.02
CA ARG A 228 15.92 -0.64 10.42
C ARG A 228 17.12 -0.74 11.35
N LYS A 229 17.35 -1.93 11.88
CA LYS A 229 18.44 -2.22 12.81
C LYS A 229 19.52 -3.03 12.12
N VAL A 230 20.76 -2.57 12.21
CA VAL A 230 21.93 -3.38 11.86
C VAL A 230 22.27 -4.22 13.08
N LEU A 231 22.25 -5.55 12.94
CA LEU A 231 22.38 -6.49 14.05
C LEU A 231 23.81 -7.00 14.25
N ASN A 232 24.64 -6.92 13.22
CA ASN A 232 26.05 -7.33 13.30
C ASN A 232 26.97 -6.12 13.36
N ASP A 233 28.15 -6.30 13.91
CA ASP A 233 29.20 -5.29 13.87
C ASP A 233 29.79 -5.21 12.46
N ILE A 234 29.86 -4.01 11.94
CA ILE A 234 30.45 -3.69 10.63
C ILE A 234 31.35 -2.46 10.79
N ASP A 235 32.52 -2.49 10.20
CA ASP A 235 33.50 -1.39 10.27
C ASP A 235 33.26 -0.32 9.20
N GLU A 236 32.26 -0.50 8.35
CA GLU A 236 31.96 0.37 7.22
C GLU A 236 30.68 1.15 7.40
N ASN A 237 30.58 2.26 6.70
CA ASN A 237 29.36 3.03 6.66
C ASN A 237 28.33 2.40 5.73
N VAL A 238 27.12 2.23 6.23
CA VAL A 238 25.94 1.78 5.47
C VAL A 238 24.98 2.93 5.31
N THR A 239 24.56 3.17 4.09
CA THR A 239 23.54 4.18 3.78
C THR A 239 22.21 3.50 3.54
N PHE A 240 21.21 3.94 4.27
CA PHE A 240 19.80 3.58 4.10
C PHE A 240 19.07 4.72 3.40
N GLU A 241 18.31 4.38 2.38
CA GLU A 241 17.41 5.29 1.69
C GLU A 241 15.99 4.71 1.76
N GLU A 242 15.23 5.16 2.77
CA GLU A 242 13.80 4.85 2.87
C GLU A 242 13.06 5.66 1.84
N TYR A 243 12.19 5.03 1.05
CA TYR A 243 11.43 5.72 0.03
C TYR A 243 9.94 5.35 0.05
N PHE A 244 9.16 6.26 -0.51
CA PHE A 244 7.73 6.09 -0.76
C PHE A 244 7.40 6.68 -2.13
N THR A 245 6.65 5.94 -2.93
CA THR A 245 6.17 6.40 -4.23
C THR A 245 4.64 6.40 -4.22
N GLY A 246 4.06 7.56 -4.44
CA GLY A 246 2.64 7.73 -4.62
C GLY A 246 2.28 8.12 -6.04
N GLY A 247 1.01 8.00 -6.40
CA GLY A 247 0.51 8.36 -7.71
C GLY A 247 -0.94 8.81 -7.67
N PHE A 248 -1.38 9.42 -8.76
CA PHE A 248 -2.67 10.07 -8.89
C PHE A 248 -3.58 9.36 -9.90
N GLY A 249 -3.99 8.16 -9.61
CA GLY A 249 -5.00 7.45 -10.38
C GLY A 249 -4.64 7.11 -11.83
N THR A 250 -5.63 7.07 -12.69
CA THR A 250 -5.47 6.75 -14.10
C THR A 250 -5.24 8.00 -14.95
N THR A 251 -4.69 7.81 -16.15
CA THR A 251 -4.48 8.89 -17.14
C THR A 251 -5.76 9.59 -17.58
N GLU A 252 -6.90 9.02 -17.31
CA GLU A 252 -8.23 9.54 -17.68
C GLU A 252 -8.74 10.57 -16.66
N TYR A 253 -8.23 10.54 -15.44
CA TYR A 253 -8.54 11.53 -14.43
C TYR A 253 -7.42 12.58 -14.39
N GLN A 254 -7.63 13.63 -15.10
CA GLN A 254 -6.83 14.86 -14.99
C GLN A 254 -7.39 15.70 -13.82
N ALA A 255 -7.05 15.32 -12.59
CA ALA A 255 -7.10 16.28 -11.50
C ALA A 255 -6.26 17.51 -11.90
N ASP A 256 -6.64 18.68 -11.49
CA ASP A 256 -5.81 19.86 -11.68
C ASP A 256 -4.53 19.69 -10.84
N MET A 257 -3.51 19.15 -11.48
CA MET A 257 -2.22 18.83 -10.86
C MET A 257 -1.44 20.08 -10.46
N SER A 258 -1.85 21.25 -10.93
CA SER A 258 -1.21 22.52 -10.62
C SER A 258 -1.27 22.87 -9.13
N ASN A 259 -2.22 22.29 -8.42
CA ASN A 259 -2.41 22.53 -6.99
C ASN A 259 -1.64 21.57 -6.09
N ILE A 260 -0.93 20.59 -6.66
CA ILE A 260 -0.10 19.66 -5.86
C ILE A 260 1.21 20.37 -5.52
N ILE A 261 1.54 20.33 -4.23
CA ILE A 261 2.70 20.99 -3.67
C ILE A 261 3.69 19.94 -3.17
N LEU A 262 4.88 19.97 -3.73
CA LEU A 262 6.04 19.23 -3.26
C LEU A 262 6.83 20.12 -2.30
N ASN A 263 7.18 19.59 -1.14
CA ASN A 263 7.81 20.36 -0.07
C ASN A 263 8.93 19.57 0.60
N VAL A 264 10.07 20.20 0.76
CA VAL A 264 11.15 19.75 1.65
C VAL A 264 11.60 20.97 2.44
N ASP A 265 11.44 20.94 3.75
CA ASP A 265 11.70 22.06 4.63
C ASP A 265 10.92 23.33 4.23
N GLU A 266 11.57 24.42 3.94
CA GLU A 266 10.95 25.66 3.49
C GLU A 266 10.75 25.73 1.96
N GLU A 267 11.43 24.87 1.21
CA GLU A 267 11.37 24.85 -0.24
C GLU A 267 10.08 24.17 -0.71
N LYS A 268 9.31 24.90 -1.52
CA LYS A 268 8.03 24.45 -2.08
C LYS A 268 8.01 24.65 -3.58
N ILE A 269 7.59 23.62 -4.31
CA ILE A 269 7.34 23.72 -5.74
C ILE A 269 5.97 23.12 -6.08
N ASN A 270 5.29 23.71 -7.04
CA ASN A 270 4.10 23.12 -7.58
C ASN A 270 4.49 21.95 -8.50
N TYR A 271 3.72 20.88 -8.44
CA TYR A 271 3.86 19.76 -9.35
C TYR A 271 3.75 20.25 -10.80
N SER A 272 4.66 19.77 -11.62
CA SER A 272 4.69 20.10 -13.06
C SER A 272 4.47 18.83 -13.87
N TYR A 273 3.37 18.77 -14.59
CA TYR A 273 3.02 17.61 -15.40
C TYR A 273 4.06 17.23 -16.47
N LEU A 274 4.91 18.18 -16.84
CA LEU A 274 5.86 18.05 -17.96
C LEU A 274 7.33 17.99 -17.53
N GLY A 275 7.62 18.20 -16.25
CA GLY A 275 8.99 18.30 -15.76
C GLY A 275 9.36 17.17 -14.81
N ARG A 276 10.66 16.99 -14.64
CA ARG A 276 11.24 16.25 -13.52
C ARG A 276 11.79 17.27 -12.54
N LYS A 277 10.96 17.71 -11.62
CA LYS A 277 11.43 18.59 -10.55
C LYS A 277 11.86 17.74 -9.37
N VAL A 278 12.99 18.11 -8.79
CA VAL A 278 13.54 17.47 -7.60
C VAL A 278 13.87 18.56 -6.61
N ILE A 279 13.37 18.42 -5.38
CA ILE A 279 13.85 19.18 -4.24
C ILE A 279 14.64 18.23 -3.35
N LYS A 280 15.82 18.66 -2.95
CA LYS A 280 16.70 17.89 -2.10
C LYS A 280 17.36 18.82 -1.09
N ALA A 281 17.21 18.52 0.17
CA ALA A 281 17.74 19.32 1.25
C ALA A 281 18.23 18.47 2.43
N ASN A 282 19.11 19.06 3.25
CA ASN A 282 19.45 18.52 4.56
C ASN A 282 18.32 18.82 5.53
N ALA A 283 17.24 18.09 5.39
CA ALA A 283 16.00 18.28 6.14
C ALA A 283 15.51 16.95 6.70
N ASN A 284 14.68 17.03 7.72
CA ASN A 284 14.17 15.84 8.39
C ASN A 284 12.85 15.35 7.80
N VAL A 285 12.20 16.14 6.94
CA VAL A 285 10.85 15.85 6.44
C VAL A 285 10.73 16.18 4.97
N ALA A 286 10.13 15.26 4.23
CA ALA A 286 9.66 15.41 2.87
C ALA A 286 8.14 15.27 2.82
N ARG A 287 7.44 16.14 2.06
CA ARG A 287 5.97 16.21 2.07
C ARG A 287 5.40 16.46 0.69
N VAL A 288 4.27 15.83 0.40
CA VAL A 288 3.43 16.14 -0.75
C VAL A 288 2.03 16.50 -0.26
N GLU A 289 1.58 17.68 -0.62
CA GLU A 289 0.23 18.16 -0.33
C GLU A 289 -0.65 18.05 -1.57
N ILE A 290 -1.86 17.55 -1.38
CA ILE A 290 -2.84 17.33 -2.44
C ILE A 290 -4.15 17.99 -2.01
N PRO A 291 -4.27 19.33 -2.22
CA PRO A 291 -5.38 20.12 -1.67
C PRO A 291 -6.75 19.68 -2.14
N GLU A 292 -6.88 19.20 -3.37
CA GLU A 292 -8.17 18.76 -3.92
C GLU A 292 -8.79 17.58 -3.18
N VAL A 293 -7.95 16.72 -2.61
CA VAL A 293 -8.38 15.57 -1.82
C VAL A 293 -8.21 15.80 -0.32
N ILE A 294 -7.81 17.01 0.06
CA ILE A 294 -7.66 17.46 1.46
C ILE A 294 -6.77 16.49 2.23
N THR A 295 -5.64 16.13 1.65
CA THR A 295 -4.67 15.26 2.31
C THR A 295 -3.24 15.61 1.95
N ALA A 296 -2.34 15.19 2.81
CA ALA A 296 -0.91 15.22 2.58
C ALA A 296 -0.28 13.89 2.96
N VAL A 297 0.79 13.54 2.25
CA VAL A 297 1.68 12.44 2.60
C VAL A 297 3.01 13.02 3.04
N GLU A 298 3.45 12.63 4.22
CA GLU A 298 4.65 13.15 4.85
C GLU A 298 5.55 12.00 5.29
N MET A 299 6.81 12.07 4.95
CA MET A 299 7.86 11.18 5.46
C MET A 299 8.87 11.99 6.27
N GLY A 300 9.25 11.47 7.42
CA GLY A 300 10.27 12.10 8.25
C GLY A 300 10.99 11.10 9.13
N GLY A 301 11.99 11.57 9.83
CA GLY A 301 12.74 10.71 10.74
C GLY A 301 14.10 11.24 11.12
N ASP A 302 14.94 10.31 11.57
CA ASP A 302 16.36 10.55 11.80
C ASP A 302 17.11 10.31 10.49
N ASN A 303 17.20 11.36 9.68
CA ASN A 303 17.82 11.32 8.36
C ASN A 303 18.77 12.52 8.15
N ASP A 304 19.74 12.34 7.25
CA ASP A 304 20.70 13.38 6.89
C ASP A 304 20.19 14.22 5.72
N GLU A 305 19.31 13.62 4.90
CA GLU A 305 18.82 14.21 3.67
C GLU A 305 17.38 13.78 3.40
N ALA A 306 16.56 14.69 2.93
CA ALA A 306 15.22 14.44 2.42
C ALA A 306 15.12 14.89 0.96
N THR A 307 14.38 14.12 0.16
CA THR A 307 14.16 14.41 -1.26
C THR A 307 12.69 14.23 -1.60
N VAL A 308 12.18 15.13 -2.42
CA VAL A 308 10.91 14.98 -3.13
C VAL A 308 11.17 15.08 -4.62
N GLU A 309 10.68 14.15 -5.37
CA GLU A 309 10.82 14.11 -6.83
C GLU A 309 9.45 13.95 -7.47
N GLU A 310 9.19 14.75 -8.52
CA GLU A 310 8.06 14.47 -9.41
C GLU A 310 8.46 13.52 -10.52
N GLY A 311 7.55 12.65 -10.92
CA GLY A 311 7.76 11.74 -12.03
C GLY A 311 6.52 11.62 -12.89
N ILE A 312 6.75 11.29 -14.16
CA ILE A 312 5.68 10.95 -15.09
C ILE A 312 5.92 9.54 -15.56
N ALA A 313 4.87 8.77 -15.40
CA ALA A 313 4.82 7.45 -15.99
C ALA A 313 3.56 7.37 -16.87
N PHE A 314 2.72 6.35 -16.77
CA PHE A 314 1.39 6.41 -17.39
C PHE A 314 0.43 7.37 -16.65
N SER A 315 0.77 7.70 -15.41
CA SER A 315 0.08 8.71 -14.61
C SER A 315 1.13 9.52 -13.85
N PRO A 316 0.79 10.71 -13.39
CA PRO A 316 1.63 11.48 -12.50
C PRO A 316 1.96 10.69 -11.24
N VAL A 317 3.22 10.68 -10.88
CA VAL A 317 3.73 10.04 -9.65
C VAL A 317 4.62 11.02 -8.90
N TYR A 318 4.74 10.83 -7.62
CA TYR A 318 5.70 11.54 -6.79
C TYR A 318 6.48 10.54 -5.95
N HIS A 319 7.69 10.93 -5.62
CA HIS A 319 8.61 10.11 -4.88
C HIS A 319 9.18 10.90 -3.70
N LEU A 320 9.07 10.31 -2.51
CA LEU A 320 9.67 10.82 -1.28
C LEU A 320 10.80 9.89 -0.88
N SER A 321 11.95 10.42 -0.50
CA SER A 321 13.00 9.61 0.11
C SER A 321 13.70 10.32 1.26
N LEU A 322 14.16 9.51 2.22
CA LEU A 322 14.96 9.91 3.37
C LEU A 322 16.24 9.10 3.40
N ARG A 323 17.37 9.77 3.47
CA ARG A 323 18.67 9.13 3.45
C ARG A 323 19.42 9.32 4.76
N LYS A 324 19.96 8.23 5.29
CA LYS A 324 20.78 8.22 6.50
C LYS A 324 21.98 7.29 6.34
N THR A 325 23.13 7.74 6.79
CA THR A 325 24.34 6.92 6.82
C THR A 325 24.73 6.62 8.26
N ILE A 326 24.90 5.34 8.57
CA ILE A 326 25.28 4.84 9.90
C ILE A 326 26.38 3.80 9.78
N SER A 327 27.22 3.66 10.80
CA SER A 327 28.16 2.54 10.94
C SER A 327 27.61 1.40 11.77
N LYS A 328 26.71 1.68 12.68
CA LYS A 328 25.99 0.70 13.53
C LYS A 328 24.74 1.31 14.16
N GLY A 329 23.88 0.46 14.73
CA GLY A 329 22.69 0.90 15.42
C GLY A 329 21.44 0.80 14.54
N GLU A 330 20.60 1.80 14.60
CA GLU A 330 19.31 1.81 13.89
C GLU A 330 19.01 3.16 13.27
N ILE A 331 18.19 3.14 12.24
CA ILE A 331 17.49 4.31 11.71
C ILE A 331 16.01 4.20 12.03
N LYS A 332 15.37 5.33 12.28
CA LYS A 332 13.95 5.40 12.54
C LYS A 332 13.32 6.46 11.65
N THR A 333 12.37 6.02 10.82
CA THR A 333 11.61 6.89 9.92
C THR A 333 10.12 6.70 10.19
N TRP A 334 9.31 7.61 9.69
CA TRP A 334 7.87 7.49 9.73
C TRP A 334 7.25 7.99 8.41
N LEU A 335 6.09 7.43 8.10
CA LEU A 335 5.18 7.90 7.07
C LEU A 335 3.88 8.31 7.76
N LYS A 336 3.35 9.47 7.42
CA LYS A 336 2.13 10.01 8.00
C LYS A 336 1.20 10.53 6.91
N LEU A 337 -0.04 10.13 7.01
CA LEU A 337 -1.15 10.70 6.27
C LEU A 337 -1.81 11.77 7.14
N GLN A 338 -2.03 12.95 6.60
CA GLN A 338 -2.70 14.02 7.33
C GLN A 338 -3.55 14.86 6.39
N LYS A 339 -4.48 15.62 6.96
CA LYS A 339 -5.24 16.58 6.17
C LYS A 339 -4.29 17.62 5.61
N ALA A 340 -4.47 17.99 4.34
CA ALA A 340 -3.83 19.16 3.79
C ALA A 340 -4.40 20.41 4.49
N ASN A 341 -3.54 21.39 4.73
CA ASN A 341 -3.93 22.65 5.35
C ASN A 341 -4.78 23.50 4.41
#